data_b52cc620ac1ccc6ba26b8ccf192689ad
#
_entry.id   b52cc620ac1ccc6ba26b8ccf192689ad
#
_cell.length_a   1.000
_cell.length_b   1.000
_cell.length_c   1.000
_cell.angle_alpha   90.00
_cell.angle_beta   90.00
_cell.angle_gamma   90.00
#
_symmetry.space_group_name_H-M   'P 1'
#
loop_
_entity.id
_entity.type
_entity.pdbx_description
1 polymer ?
#
loop_
_entity_poly.entity_id
_entity_poly.type
_entity_poly.pdbx_seq_one_letter_code
_entity_poly.pdbx_strand_id
1 'polypeptide(L)'
;MGLRHRGTRAAALGVLFLLAGCNADAPAKPLTVVGWGGSSQRAHRDAYWTSFVVHTGIQLHEDTWHGGIDVLRDKAHGDVDWDVVQVEVEELLLGCKEGLFEPIDWQALGGRDAFIEPSVQECGVGAMVWSQLFGYDASRMPNGPRNWADFWDVSRFPGRRGLRRTPKYTLEFALMADGVAPADVYKVLRTEAGVDRAFRQLDKIAPHALWWTSISQVPELLKSGEVAMSVTSPGRLLVANREEGRNFKVVWDGNIYAVDFWVILKGSRRKSQALRLIQYMKQPEHEARLAHFIPTGLSNRQAIAGLEPALQVDTPSNPNNLQQAVELDAQFWVEHYGELTRRFEAWLANK
;
A
#
# COMPACT_ATOMS: atom_id res chain seq x y z
N MET A 1 94.03 48.87 -17.96
CA MET A 1 92.94 49.62 -17.25
C MET A 1 91.68 48.79 -17.41
N GLY A 2 91.38 47.99 -16.43
CA GLY A 2 90.28 47.04 -16.52
C GLY A 2 89.15 47.43 -15.56
N LEU A 3 87.96 47.51 -16.01
CA LEU A 3 86.75 47.64 -15.19
C LEU A 3 86.08 46.28 -15.04
N ARG A 4 85.98 45.83 -13.83
CA ARG A 4 85.20 44.63 -13.43
C ARG A 4 83.75 45.03 -13.25
N HIS A 5 82.84 44.40 -13.98
CA HIS A 5 81.40 44.43 -13.73
C HIS A 5 81.04 43.29 -12.76
N ARG A 6 80.46 43.67 -11.63
CA ARG A 6 79.80 42.75 -10.64
C ARG A 6 78.36 42.53 -11.11
N GLY A 7 78.03 41.34 -11.47
CA GLY A 7 76.64 40.90 -11.70
C GLY A 7 75.95 40.52 -10.38
N THR A 8 74.86 41.22 -10.07
CA THR A 8 73.92 40.87 -9.00
C THR A 8 73.00 39.77 -9.42
N ARG A 9 73.02 38.63 -8.70
CA ARG A 9 72.05 37.54 -8.88
C ARG A 9 70.82 37.90 -8.07
N ALA A 10 69.65 38.13 -8.70
CA ALA A 10 68.37 38.23 -8.08
C ALA A 10 67.81 36.81 -7.88
N ALA A 11 67.60 36.42 -6.63
CA ALA A 11 66.89 35.19 -6.28
C ALA A 11 65.39 35.41 -6.37
N ALA A 12 64.72 34.76 -7.35
CA ALA A 12 63.26 34.73 -7.43
C ALA A 12 62.73 33.67 -6.45
N LEU A 13 62.06 34.12 -5.39
CA LEU A 13 61.28 33.25 -4.52
C LEU A 13 59.95 32.91 -5.24
N GLY A 14 59.84 31.66 -5.72
CA GLY A 14 58.60 31.13 -6.23
C GLY A 14 57.63 30.78 -5.08
N VAL A 15 56.58 31.56 -4.90
CA VAL A 15 55.47 31.20 -3.97
C VAL A 15 54.59 30.17 -4.64
N LEU A 16 54.72 28.92 -4.20
CA LEU A 16 53.80 27.84 -4.62
C LEU A 16 52.45 28.04 -3.91
N PHE A 17 51.45 28.55 -4.63
CA PHE A 17 50.05 28.50 -4.16
C PHE A 17 49.55 27.04 -4.29
N LEU A 18 49.48 26.33 -3.16
CA LEU A 18 48.70 25.11 -3.03
C LEU A 18 47.22 25.50 -3.10
N LEU A 19 46.61 25.37 -4.27
CA LEU A 19 45.17 25.34 -4.43
C LEU A 19 44.67 24.05 -3.77
N ALA A 20 44.27 24.15 -2.50
CA ALA A 20 43.44 23.15 -1.86
C ALA A 20 42.08 23.14 -2.63
N GLY A 21 41.97 22.29 -3.62
CA GLY A 21 40.70 22.02 -4.27
C GLY A 21 39.71 21.46 -3.22
N CYS A 22 38.77 22.28 -2.78
CA CYS A 22 37.57 21.77 -2.16
C CYS A 22 36.90 20.88 -3.22
N ASN A 23 37.10 19.56 -3.12
CA ASN A 23 36.19 18.62 -3.75
C ASN A 23 34.84 18.87 -3.09
N ALA A 24 34.00 19.71 -3.72
CA ALA A 24 32.59 19.69 -3.42
C ALA A 24 32.11 18.29 -3.79
N ASP A 25 31.90 17.44 -2.77
CA ASP A 25 31.27 16.16 -2.97
C ASP A 25 30.00 16.38 -3.79
N ALA A 26 29.88 15.66 -4.91
CA ALA A 26 28.65 15.69 -5.69
C ALA A 26 27.48 15.42 -4.73
N PRO A 27 26.37 16.18 -4.84
CA PRO A 27 25.24 16.04 -3.93
C PRO A 27 24.84 14.55 -3.89
N ALA A 28 24.77 13.98 -2.71
CA ALA A 28 24.41 12.59 -2.52
C ALA A 28 23.09 12.31 -3.24
N LYS A 29 23.07 11.26 -4.06
CA LYS A 29 21.85 10.85 -4.80
C LYS A 29 20.70 10.66 -3.80
N PRO A 30 19.49 11.21 -4.03
CA PRO A 30 18.37 11.11 -3.11
C PRO A 30 17.98 9.64 -2.85
N LEU A 31 17.44 9.37 -1.66
CA LEU A 31 16.86 8.08 -1.31
C LEU A 31 15.53 7.91 -2.05
N THR A 32 15.39 6.84 -2.81
CA THR A 32 14.14 6.58 -3.55
C THR A 32 13.16 5.81 -2.67
N VAL A 33 11.97 6.38 -2.45
CA VAL A 33 10.84 5.73 -1.79
C VAL A 33 9.71 5.53 -2.79
N VAL A 34 9.16 4.32 -2.83
CA VAL A 34 8.18 3.89 -3.83
C VAL A 34 6.88 3.50 -3.16
N GLY A 35 5.77 4.07 -3.61
CA GLY A 35 4.44 3.79 -3.07
C GLY A 35 3.40 3.59 -4.17
N TRP A 36 2.13 3.48 -3.74
CA TRP A 36 1.00 3.21 -4.63
C TRP A 36 0.44 4.45 -5.35
N GLY A 37 1.09 5.59 -5.23
CA GLY A 37 0.62 6.84 -5.84
C GLY A 37 -0.68 7.40 -5.23
N GLY A 38 -1.20 8.44 -5.87
CA GLY A 38 -2.50 9.03 -5.53
C GLY A 38 -2.61 9.55 -4.10
N SER A 39 -3.80 9.42 -3.49
CA SER A 39 -4.08 9.89 -2.13
C SER A 39 -3.27 9.16 -1.06
N SER A 40 -2.98 7.88 -1.26
CA SER A 40 -2.17 7.10 -0.32
C SER A 40 -0.76 7.65 -0.22
N GLN A 41 -0.09 7.91 -1.35
CA GLN A 41 1.25 8.45 -1.35
C GLN A 41 1.29 9.89 -0.83
N ARG A 42 0.28 10.72 -1.14
CA ARG A 42 0.15 12.05 -0.53
C ARG A 42 0.06 11.95 1.00
N ALA A 43 -0.75 11.01 1.51
CA ALA A 43 -0.87 10.81 2.94
C ALA A 43 0.47 10.45 3.61
N HIS A 44 1.27 9.58 2.98
CA HIS A 44 2.62 9.26 3.46
C HIS A 44 3.56 10.47 3.42
N ARG A 45 3.51 11.27 2.35
CA ARG A 45 4.30 12.51 2.23
C ARG A 45 3.97 13.48 3.34
N ASP A 46 2.68 13.72 3.57
CA ASP A 46 2.21 14.71 4.53
C ASP A 46 2.39 14.23 5.98
N ALA A 47 2.22 12.92 6.23
CA ALA A 47 2.40 12.34 7.55
C ALA A 47 3.87 12.34 8.01
N TYR A 48 4.83 12.00 7.12
CA TYR A 48 6.21 11.80 7.56
C TYR A 48 7.31 12.09 6.55
N TRP A 49 7.13 11.96 5.21
CA TRP A 49 8.28 12.13 4.30
C TRP A 49 8.79 13.56 4.27
N THR A 50 7.89 14.54 4.22
CA THR A 50 8.28 15.97 4.27
C THR A 50 9.03 16.29 5.56
N SER A 51 8.53 15.84 6.72
CA SER A 51 9.16 16.09 7.99
C SER A 51 10.48 15.31 8.16
N PHE A 52 10.59 14.11 7.60
CA PHE A 52 11.84 13.35 7.56
C PHE A 52 12.96 14.12 6.85
N VAL A 53 12.66 14.67 5.65
CA VAL A 53 13.63 15.49 4.90
C VAL A 53 14.11 16.68 5.73
N VAL A 54 13.18 17.38 6.37
CA VAL A 54 13.50 18.55 7.21
C VAL A 54 14.39 18.16 8.40
N HIS A 55 14.06 17.05 9.09
CA HIS A 55 14.79 16.64 10.30
C HIS A 55 16.16 16.03 10.02
N THR A 56 16.32 15.35 8.89
CA THR A 56 17.51 14.53 8.62
C THR A 56 18.43 15.11 7.57
N GLY A 57 17.93 16.01 6.71
CA GLY A 57 18.61 16.50 5.52
C GLY A 57 18.68 15.46 4.38
N ILE A 58 18.23 14.22 4.60
CA ILE A 58 18.22 13.17 3.57
C ILE A 58 17.13 13.49 2.56
N GLN A 59 17.55 13.79 1.31
CA GLN A 59 16.60 14.06 0.24
C GLN A 59 15.90 12.78 -0.22
N LEU A 60 14.60 12.88 -0.48
CA LEU A 60 13.79 11.80 -1.02
C LEU A 60 13.47 12.05 -2.50
N HIS A 61 13.54 10.98 -3.28
CA HIS A 61 12.93 10.88 -4.60
C HIS A 61 11.72 9.93 -4.47
N GLU A 62 10.55 10.42 -4.86
CA GLU A 62 9.33 9.62 -4.79
C GLU A 62 9.05 8.99 -6.15
N ASP A 63 8.77 7.70 -6.16
CA ASP A 63 8.34 6.97 -7.34
C ASP A 63 7.03 6.21 -7.04
N THR A 64 6.38 5.70 -8.07
CA THR A 64 5.12 4.97 -7.98
C THR A 64 5.18 3.69 -8.78
N TRP A 65 4.44 2.68 -8.32
CA TRP A 65 4.32 1.42 -9.02
C TRP A 65 2.92 0.83 -8.86
N HIS A 66 2.66 -0.29 -9.53
CA HIS A 66 1.34 -0.91 -9.59
C HIS A 66 1.34 -2.38 -9.11
N GLY A 67 2.39 -2.78 -8.40
CA GLY A 67 2.57 -4.15 -7.95
C GLY A 67 3.22 -5.08 -9.00
N GLY A 68 3.44 -6.30 -8.58
CA GLY A 68 3.96 -7.37 -9.42
C GLY A 68 5.41 -7.75 -9.09
N ILE A 69 5.59 -9.01 -8.72
CA ILE A 69 6.90 -9.53 -8.30
C ILE A 69 7.98 -9.41 -9.40
N ASP A 70 7.59 -9.48 -10.68
CA ASP A 70 8.53 -9.37 -11.80
C ASP A 70 9.18 -8.00 -11.86
N VAL A 71 8.44 -6.92 -11.55
CA VAL A 71 8.99 -5.56 -11.45
C VAL A 71 10.04 -5.50 -10.34
N LEU A 72 9.78 -6.12 -9.19
CA LEU A 72 10.74 -6.16 -8.08
C LEU A 72 12.00 -6.97 -8.43
N ARG A 73 11.85 -8.08 -9.15
CA ARG A 73 12.97 -8.86 -9.67
C ARG A 73 13.85 -8.02 -10.59
N ASP A 74 13.23 -7.30 -11.53
CA ASP A 74 13.96 -6.42 -12.45
C ASP A 74 14.67 -5.30 -11.70
N LYS A 75 14.02 -4.68 -10.74
CA LYS A 75 14.58 -3.59 -9.91
C LYS A 75 15.68 -4.04 -8.96
N ALA A 76 15.68 -5.30 -8.51
CA ALA A 76 16.71 -5.86 -7.65
C ALA A 76 17.96 -6.32 -8.43
N HIS A 77 17.90 -6.37 -9.78
CA HIS A 77 19.03 -6.74 -10.63
C HIS A 77 19.67 -5.48 -11.22
N GLY A 78 21.00 -5.42 -11.17
CA GLY A 78 21.79 -4.33 -11.77
C GLY A 78 21.96 -3.11 -10.86
N ASP A 79 21.77 -1.91 -11.40
CA ASP A 79 21.89 -0.66 -10.63
C ASP A 79 20.56 -0.40 -9.91
N VAL A 80 20.51 -0.79 -8.63
CA VAL A 80 19.31 -0.65 -7.79
C VAL A 80 19.01 0.83 -7.60
N ASP A 81 17.94 1.31 -8.22
CA ASP A 81 17.48 2.69 -8.19
C ASP A 81 16.32 2.93 -7.20
N TRP A 82 15.66 1.86 -6.74
CA TRP A 82 14.67 1.89 -5.67
C TRP A 82 15.30 1.46 -4.35
N ASP A 83 14.99 2.14 -3.27
CA ASP A 83 15.56 1.83 -1.95
C ASP A 83 14.52 1.26 -0.98
N VAL A 84 13.42 1.99 -0.78
CA VAL A 84 12.31 1.60 0.09
C VAL A 84 11.06 1.46 -0.76
N VAL A 85 10.41 0.31 -0.68
CA VAL A 85 9.22 0.03 -1.50
C VAL A 85 8.07 -0.41 -0.60
N GLN A 86 6.88 0.12 -0.84
CA GLN A 86 5.64 -0.40 -0.27
C GLN A 86 5.13 -1.55 -1.13
N VAL A 87 4.95 -2.72 -0.53
CA VAL A 87 4.54 -3.96 -1.20
C VAL A 87 3.30 -4.55 -0.53
N GLU A 88 2.47 -5.27 -1.28
CA GLU A 88 1.45 -6.15 -0.71
C GLU A 88 2.09 -7.42 -0.12
N VAL A 89 1.33 -8.16 0.65
CA VAL A 89 1.84 -9.34 1.38
C VAL A 89 2.33 -10.45 0.44
N GLU A 90 1.75 -10.60 -0.76
CA GLU A 90 2.19 -11.61 -1.73
C GLU A 90 3.58 -11.30 -2.29
N GLU A 91 3.83 -10.05 -2.67
CA GLU A 91 5.17 -9.63 -3.11
C GLU A 91 6.18 -9.75 -1.97
N LEU A 92 5.75 -9.45 -0.72
CA LEU A 92 6.61 -9.65 0.44
C LEU A 92 7.03 -11.10 0.58
N LEU A 93 6.08 -12.04 0.59
CA LEU A 93 6.36 -13.47 0.77
C LEU A 93 7.27 -14.02 -0.33
N LEU A 94 6.96 -13.69 -1.59
CA LEU A 94 7.77 -14.11 -2.73
C LEU A 94 9.15 -13.47 -2.70
N GLY A 95 9.22 -12.16 -2.50
CA GLY A 95 10.47 -11.42 -2.49
C GLY A 95 11.40 -11.81 -1.32
N CYS A 96 10.85 -12.10 -0.14
CA CYS A 96 11.62 -12.66 0.98
C CYS A 96 12.22 -14.03 0.61
N LYS A 97 11.39 -14.92 0.06
CA LYS A 97 11.81 -16.27 -0.36
C LYS A 97 12.89 -16.22 -1.43
N GLU A 98 12.81 -15.27 -2.34
CA GLU A 98 13.78 -15.09 -3.43
C GLU A 98 15.00 -14.24 -3.03
N GLY A 99 15.02 -13.69 -1.81
CA GLY A 99 16.13 -12.87 -1.31
C GLY A 99 16.22 -11.49 -1.97
N LEU A 100 15.08 -10.93 -2.45
CA LEU A 100 15.02 -9.61 -3.09
C LEU A 100 15.06 -8.46 -2.09
N PHE A 101 14.85 -8.73 -0.79
CA PHE A 101 14.77 -7.71 0.25
C PHE A 101 15.83 -7.91 1.31
N GLU A 102 16.21 -6.81 1.97
CA GLU A 102 17.07 -6.84 3.14
C GLU A 102 16.29 -7.28 4.37
N PRO A 103 16.88 -8.09 5.28
CA PRO A 103 16.27 -8.37 6.57
C PRO A 103 16.02 -7.10 7.39
N ILE A 104 14.90 -7.06 8.11
CA ILE A 104 14.56 -5.94 9.00
C ILE A 104 15.34 -6.03 10.31
N ASP A 105 16.01 -4.95 10.67
CA ASP A 105 16.59 -4.79 12.00
C ASP A 105 15.50 -4.38 13.02
N TRP A 106 14.88 -5.39 13.61
CA TRP A 106 13.79 -5.19 14.57
C TRP A 106 14.25 -4.50 15.87
N GLN A 107 15.52 -4.64 16.27
CA GLN A 107 16.01 -3.91 17.43
C GLN A 107 16.06 -2.41 17.17
N ALA A 108 16.45 -2.03 15.97
CA ALA A 108 16.47 -0.64 15.54
C ALA A 108 15.05 -0.02 15.44
N LEU A 109 13.99 -0.85 15.35
CA LEU A 109 12.59 -0.43 15.33
C LEU A 109 11.90 -0.48 16.71
N GLY A 110 12.63 -0.79 17.78
CA GLY A 110 12.06 -0.90 19.13
C GLY A 110 11.58 -2.30 19.50
N GLY A 111 11.86 -3.30 18.66
CA GLY A 111 11.50 -4.70 18.90
C GLY A 111 10.22 -5.12 18.20
N ARG A 112 10.07 -6.43 17.98
CA ARG A 112 8.88 -7.02 17.33
C ARG A 112 7.60 -6.76 18.11
N ASP A 113 7.67 -6.77 19.44
CA ASP A 113 6.53 -6.61 20.34
C ASP A 113 5.89 -5.21 20.28
N ALA A 114 6.61 -4.22 19.72
CA ALA A 114 6.08 -2.88 19.49
C ALA A 114 4.99 -2.86 18.38
N PHE A 115 4.87 -3.93 17.60
CA PHE A 115 3.99 -3.99 16.45
C PHE A 115 2.91 -5.06 16.61
N ILE A 116 1.81 -4.94 15.86
CA ILE A 116 0.81 -6.01 15.74
C ILE A 116 1.43 -7.19 14.97
N GLU A 117 1.04 -8.41 15.34
CA GLU A 117 1.67 -9.63 14.81
C GLU A 117 1.68 -9.71 13.27
N PRO A 118 0.58 -9.44 12.53
CA PRO A 118 0.60 -9.50 11.07
C PRO A 118 1.60 -8.55 10.40
N SER A 119 2.05 -7.51 11.12
CA SER A 119 2.99 -6.50 10.63
C SER A 119 4.46 -6.88 10.79
N VAL A 120 4.75 -8.03 11.44
CA VAL A 120 6.09 -8.45 11.82
C VAL A 120 6.58 -9.57 10.90
N GLN A 121 7.37 -9.21 9.89
CA GLN A 121 7.92 -10.16 8.93
C GLN A 121 9.45 -10.12 8.91
N GLU A 122 10.10 -11.12 8.37
CA GLU A 122 11.57 -11.20 8.34
C GLU A 122 12.21 -10.06 7.56
N CYS A 123 11.67 -9.76 6.38
CA CYS A 123 12.23 -8.77 5.46
C CYS A 123 11.28 -7.59 5.16
N GLY A 124 10.28 -7.38 5.99
CA GLY A 124 9.35 -6.26 5.88
C GLY A 124 8.73 -5.89 7.21
N VAL A 125 8.39 -4.62 7.36
CA VAL A 125 7.62 -4.08 8.49
C VAL A 125 6.32 -3.52 8.00
N GLY A 126 5.21 -3.78 8.71
CA GLY A 126 3.89 -3.29 8.33
C GLY A 126 3.89 -1.79 8.02
N ALA A 127 3.49 -1.43 6.83
CA ALA A 127 3.32 -0.06 6.39
C ALA A 127 1.99 0.51 6.86
N MET A 128 0.93 -0.22 6.57
CA MET A 128 -0.44 0.10 6.97
C MET A 128 -1.34 -1.14 6.86
N VAL A 129 -2.43 -1.17 7.61
CA VAL A 129 -3.52 -2.14 7.43
C VAL A 129 -4.57 -1.51 6.53
N TRP A 130 -4.92 -2.19 5.46
CA TRP A 130 -5.96 -1.74 4.53
C TRP A 130 -7.08 -2.77 4.43
N SER A 131 -8.18 -2.38 3.80
CA SER A 131 -9.33 -3.25 3.62
C SER A 131 -9.98 -3.03 2.26
N GLN A 132 -10.51 -4.12 1.71
CA GLN A 132 -11.46 -4.13 0.61
C GLN A 132 -12.85 -4.46 1.16
N LEU A 133 -13.80 -3.64 0.79
CA LEU A 133 -15.20 -3.74 1.20
C LEU A 133 -16.07 -3.13 0.10
N PHE A 134 -17.33 -2.92 0.33
CA PHE A 134 -18.13 -2.13 -0.60
C PHE A 134 -18.74 -0.90 0.05
N GLY A 135 -19.09 0.06 -0.79
CA GLY A 135 -19.77 1.27 -0.35
C GLY A 135 -20.88 1.69 -1.32
N TYR A 136 -21.66 2.66 -0.88
CA TYR A 136 -22.82 3.19 -1.57
C TYR A 136 -23.06 4.66 -1.21
N ASP A 137 -23.89 5.36 -1.99
CA ASP A 137 -24.34 6.71 -1.67
C ASP A 137 -25.62 6.67 -0.82
N ALA A 138 -25.48 7.03 0.47
CA ALA A 138 -26.59 7.03 1.42
C ALA A 138 -27.61 8.14 1.14
N SER A 139 -27.27 9.16 0.36
CA SER A 139 -28.23 10.16 -0.10
C SER A 139 -29.25 9.57 -1.06
N ARG A 140 -28.85 8.53 -1.82
CA ARG A 140 -29.72 7.79 -2.77
C ARG A 140 -30.37 6.57 -2.14
N MET A 141 -29.73 5.98 -1.12
CA MET A 141 -30.18 4.77 -0.44
C MET A 141 -30.15 4.95 1.08
N PRO A 142 -31.12 5.68 1.68
CA PRO A 142 -31.13 5.93 3.13
C PRO A 142 -31.16 4.62 3.96
N ASN A 143 -31.88 3.59 3.47
CA ASN A 143 -31.93 2.23 4.04
C ASN A 143 -31.00 1.31 3.25
N GLY A 144 -29.72 1.63 3.23
CA GLY A 144 -28.72 0.96 2.41
C GLY A 144 -28.45 -0.52 2.76
N PRO A 145 -27.60 -1.17 1.97
CA PRO A 145 -27.20 -2.56 2.16
C PRO A 145 -26.38 -2.75 3.45
N ARG A 146 -26.34 -3.98 3.99
CA ARG A 146 -25.67 -4.30 5.25
C ARG A 146 -24.62 -5.40 5.13
N ASN A 147 -24.66 -6.20 4.05
CA ASN A 147 -23.78 -7.35 3.84
C ASN A 147 -23.66 -7.69 2.35
N TRP A 148 -22.86 -8.70 2.03
CA TRP A 148 -22.67 -9.13 0.64
C TRP A 148 -23.92 -9.74 -0.01
N ALA A 149 -24.82 -10.36 0.75
CA ALA A 149 -26.11 -10.83 0.20
C ALA A 149 -26.95 -9.64 -0.30
N ASP A 150 -27.00 -8.55 0.45
CA ASP A 150 -27.66 -7.31 0.03
C ASP A 150 -26.97 -6.71 -1.23
N PHE A 151 -25.64 -6.77 -1.32
CA PHE A 151 -24.92 -6.31 -2.52
C PHE A 151 -25.32 -7.10 -3.77
N TRP A 152 -25.58 -8.41 -3.65
CA TRP A 152 -26.02 -9.26 -4.76
C TRP A 152 -27.53 -9.17 -5.05
N ASP A 153 -28.34 -8.67 -4.12
CA ASP A 153 -29.78 -8.55 -4.30
C ASP A 153 -30.15 -7.32 -5.13
N VAL A 154 -30.13 -7.51 -6.46
CA VAL A 154 -30.48 -6.44 -7.43
C VAL A 154 -31.98 -6.13 -7.46
N SER A 155 -32.82 -7.00 -6.91
CA SER A 155 -34.26 -6.80 -6.81
C SER A 155 -34.59 -5.81 -5.70
N ARG A 156 -33.98 -5.99 -4.55
CA ARG A 156 -34.13 -5.09 -3.39
C ARG A 156 -33.38 -3.78 -3.56
N PHE A 157 -32.20 -3.84 -4.14
CA PHE A 157 -31.35 -2.70 -4.38
C PHE A 157 -31.05 -2.57 -5.88
N PRO A 158 -31.93 -1.95 -6.67
CA PRO A 158 -31.77 -1.85 -8.12
C PRO A 158 -30.54 -1.00 -8.51
N GLY A 159 -29.94 -1.30 -9.68
CA GLY A 159 -28.80 -0.60 -10.25
C GLY A 159 -27.56 -1.48 -10.43
N ARG A 160 -26.56 -0.96 -11.09
CA ARG A 160 -25.31 -1.70 -11.38
C ARG A 160 -24.42 -1.83 -10.15
N ARG A 161 -23.54 -2.82 -10.19
CA ARG A 161 -22.54 -3.10 -9.16
C ARG A 161 -21.13 -2.87 -9.70
N GLY A 162 -20.37 -2.00 -9.06
CA GLY A 162 -18.96 -1.81 -9.38
C GLY A 162 -18.13 -2.94 -8.76
N LEU A 163 -17.48 -3.75 -9.58
CA LEU A 163 -16.59 -4.82 -9.15
C LEU A 163 -15.21 -4.62 -9.77
N ARG A 164 -14.17 -5.03 -9.04
CA ARG A 164 -12.81 -5.01 -9.58
C ARG A 164 -12.63 -6.12 -10.60
N ARG A 165 -12.00 -5.83 -11.74
CA ARG A 165 -11.69 -6.82 -12.77
C ARG A 165 -10.49 -7.69 -12.35
N THR A 166 -10.72 -8.55 -11.36
CA THR A 166 -9.73 -9.51 -10.84
C THR A 166 -10.46 -10.63 -10.08
N PRO A 167 -9.95 -11.85 -10.06
CA PRO A 167 -10.51 -12.91 -9.21
C PRO A 167 -10.29 -12.63 -7.72
N LYS A 168 -9.14 -12.04 -7.35
CA LYS A 168 -8.76 -11.70 -5.97
C LYS A 168 -9.76 -10.71 -5.39
N TYR A 169 -10.25 -10.97 -4.20
CA TYR A 169 -11.38 -10.33 -3.49
C TYR A 169 -12.75 -10.70 -4.09
N THR A 170 -12.88 -10.75 -5.41
CA THR A 170 -14.14 -10.97 -6.10
C THR A 170 -14.73 -12.36 -5.85
N LEU A 171 -13.89 -13.40 -5.79
CA LEU A 171 -14.31 -14.77 -5.48
C LEU A 171 -14.72 -14.90 -4.01
N GLU A 172 -13.98 -14.27 -3.10
CA GLU A 172 -14.31 -14.23 -1.67
C GLU A 172 -15.65 -13.55 -1.43
N PHE A 173 -15.88 -12.38 -2.04
CA PHE A 173 -17.14 -11.66 -1.93
C PHE A 173 -18.31 -12.46 -2.52
N ALA A 174 -18.10 -13.15 -3.62
CA ALA A 174 -19.11 -14.02 -4.20
C ALA A 174 -19.51 -15.18 -3.26
N LEU A 175 -18.55 -15.80 -2.59
CA LEU A 175 -18.83 -16.85 -1.59
C LEU A 175 -19.59 -16.31 -0.39
N MET A 176 -19.19 -15.13 0.14
CA MET A 176 -19.90 -14.51 1.26
C MET A 176 -21.32 -14.10 0.86
N ALA A 177 -21.53 -13.63 -0.36
CA ALA A 177 -22.86 -13.35 -0.91
C ALA A 177 -23.71 -14.62 -1.06
N ASP A 178 -23.10 -15.80 -1.23
CA ASP A 178 -23.76 -17.10 -1.26
C ASP A 178 -23.85 -17.77 0.14
N GLY A 179 -23.62 -17.01 1.20
CA GLY A 179 -23.81 -17.42 2.59
C GLY A 179 -22.64 -18.21 3.22
N VAL A 180 -21.46 -18.20 2.60
CA VAL A 180 -20.25 -18.74 3.25
C VAL A 180 -19.83 -17.78 4.35
N ALA A 181 -19.63 -18.31 5.56
CA ALA A 181 -19.16 -17.49 6.67
C ALA A 181 -17.74 -16.96 6.40
N PRO A 182 -17.40 -15.72 6.83
CA PRO A 182 -16.07 -15.14 6.64
C PRO A 182 -14.92 -16.07 7.02
N ALA A 183 -15.01 -16.75 8.15
CA ALA A 183 -13.99 -17.69 8.63
C ALA A 183 -13.80 -18.96 7.76
N ASP A 184 -14.76 -19.27 6.90
CA ASP A 184 -14.70 -20.48 6.04
C ASP A 184 -14.36 -20.15 4.57
N VAL A 185 -14.24 -18.89 4.19
CA VAL A 185 -14.06 -18.44 2.81
C VAL A 185 -12.88 -19.16 2.14
N TYR A 186 -11.69 -19.09 2.71
CA TYR A 186 -10.51 -19.74 2.13
C TYR A 186 -10.52 -21.27 2.24
N LYS A 187 -11.17 -21.83 3.25
CA LYS A 187 -11.40 -23.28 3.32
C LYS A 187 -12.23 -23.77 2.15
N VAL A 188 -13.23 -23.00 1.75
CA VAL A 188 -14.06 -23.29 0.57
C VAL A 188 -13.28 -23.05 -0.72
N LEU A 189 -12.58 -21.92 -0.87
CA LEU A 189 -11.80 -21.59 -2.06
C LEU A 189 -10.65 -22.58 -2.35
N ARG A 190 -10.12 -23.26 -1.34
CA ARG A 190 -9.09 -24.32 -1.54
C ARG A 190 -9.64 -25.58 -2.22
N THR A 191 -10.93 -25.64 -2.51
CA THR A 191 -11.56 -26.75 -3.23
C THR A 191 -12.05 -26.31 -4.60
N GLU A 192 -11.93 -27.17 -5.62
CA GLU A 192 -12.46 -26.93 -6.96
C GLU A 192 -13.96 -26.62 -6.92
N ALA A 193 -14.74 -27.40 -6.15
CA ALA A 193 -16.18 -27.19 -5.97
C ALA A 193 -16.50 -25.82 -5.36
N GLY A 194 -15.65 -25.30 -4.47
CA GLY A 194 -15.78 -23.97 -3.87
C GLY A 194 -15.48 -22.87 -4.87
N VAL A 195 -14.45 -23.02 -5.66
CA VAL A 195 -14.15 -22.09 -6.76
C VAL A 195 -15.32 -22.06 -7.75
N ASP A 196 -15.84 -23.24 -8.15
CA ASP A 196 -17.03 -23.34 -9.01
C ASP A 196 -18.25 -22.66 -8.40
N ARG A 197 -18.43 -22.78 -7.08
CA ARG A 197 -19.50 -22.11 -6.35
C ARG A 197 -19.38 -20.58 -6.44
N ALA A 198 -18.17 -20.04 -6.28
CA ALA A 198 -17.92 -18.61 -6.43
C ALA A 198 -18.27 -18.13 -7.86
N PHE A 199 -17.82 -18.84 -8.90
CA PHE A 199 -18.16 -18.48 -10.28
C PHE A 199 -19.66 -18.56 -10.59
N ARG A 200 -20.37 -19.58 -10.07
CA ARG A 200 -21.84 -19.61 -10.20
C ARG A 200 -22.53 -18.43 -9.53
N GLN A 201 -21.98 -17.93 -8.44
CA GLN A 201 -22.52 -16.73 -7.79
C GLN A 201 -22.19 -15.48 -8.60
N LEU A 202 -21.00 -15.40 -9.22
CA LEU A 202 -20.65 -14.34 -10.14
C LEU A 202 -21.55 -14.33 -11.40
N ASP A 203 -22.00 -15.47 -11.89
CA ASP A 203 -22.96 -15.56 -13.01
C ASP A 203 -24.24 -14.77 -12.72
N LYS A 204 -24.70 -14.76 -11.47
CA LYS A 204 -25.93 -14.05 -11.07
C LYS A 204 -25.78 -12.54 -11.12
N ILE A 205 -24.58 -12.02 -10.79
CA ILE A 205 -24.33 -10.58 -10.72
C ILE A 205 -23.76 -10.00 -12.03
N ALA A 206 -23.16 -10.82 -12.88
CA ALA A 206 -22.47 -10.40 -14.10
C ALA A 206 -23.31 -9.49 -15.03
N PRO A 207 -24.62 -9.75 -15.25
CA PRO A 207 -25.47 -8.86 -16.08
C PRO A 207 -25.63 -7.45 -15.50
N HIS A 208 -25.37 -7.28 -14.21
CA HIS A 208 -25.48 -6.02 -13.48
C HIS A 208 -24.14 -5.44 -13.10
N ALA A 209 -23.03 -6.07 -13.47
CA ALA A 209 -21.69 -5.64 -13.09
C ALA A 209 -21.14 -4.55 -14.01
N LEU A 210 -20.39 -3.63 -13.42
CA LEU A 210 -19.44 -2.75 -14.07
C LEU A 210 -18.06 -3.15 -13.55
N TRP A 211 -17.20 -3.64 -14.46
CA TRP A 211 -15.86 -4.10 -14.14
C TRP A 211 -14.85 -2.97 -14.26
N TRP A 212 -14.42 -2.41 -13.13
CA TRP A 212 -13.40 -1.35 -13.10
C TRP A 212 -12.00 -1.93 -12.91
N THR A 213 -10.99 -1.21 -13.41
CA THR A 213 -9.57 -1.57 -13.31
C THR A 213 -8.80 -0.70 -12.34
N SER A 214 -9.29 0.52 -12.08
CA SER A 214 -8.68 1.44 -11.11
C SER A 214 -9.67 1.81 -10.02
N ILE A 215 -9.28 1.60 -8.77
CA ILE A 215 -10.09 1.94 -7.60
C ILE A 215 -10.36 3.46 -7.48
N SER A 216 -9.55 4.29 -8.12
CA SER A 216 -9.74 5.74 -8.15
C SER A 216 -11.00 6.18 -8.90
N GLN A 217 -11.58 5.30 -9.74
CA GLN A 217 -12.83 5.57 -10.46
C GLN A 217 -14.07 5.47 -9.55
N VAL A 218 -13.98 4.73 -8.44
CA VAL A 218 -15.15 4.35 -7.64
C VAL A 218 -15.92 5.55 -7.07
N PRO A 219 -15.31 6.59 -6.49
CA PRO A 219 -16.07 7.73 -6.00
C PRO A 219 -16.91 8.40 -7.09
N GLU A 220 -16.39 8.54 -8.31
CA GLU A 220 -17.12 9.15 -9.41
C GLU A 220 -18.24 8.24 -9.95
N LEU A 221 -18.01 6.92 -10.02
CA LEU A 221 -19.04 5.94 -10.41
C LEU A 221 -20.24 5.95 -9.44
N LEU A 222 -20.00 6.08 -8.15
CA LEU A 222 -21.06 6.22 -7.13
C LEU A 222 -21.75 7.59 -7.21
N LYS A 223 -20.96 8.65 -7.38
CA LYS A 223 -21.44 10.03 -7.50
C LYS A 223 -22.35 10.24 -8.68
N SER A 224 -21.96 9.76 -9.86
CA SER A 224 -22.78 9.83 -11.08
C SER A 224 -24.03 8.94 -10.99
N GLY A 225 -24.00 7.89 -10.14
CA GLY A 225 -25.03 6.88 -10.06
C GLY A 225 -24.92 5.84 -11.17
N GLU A 226 -23.79 5.79 -11.86
CA GLU A 226 -23.51 4.73 -12.83
C GLU A 226 -23.48 3.36 -12.17
N VAL A 227 -23.05 3.31 -10.89
CA VAL A 227 -23.24 2.14 -10.02
C VAL A 227 -24.01 2.51 -8.76
N ALA A 228 -24.87 1.62 -8.28
CA ALA A 228 -25.59 1.77 -7.03
C ALA A 228 -24.69 1.48 -5.81
N MET A 229 -23.82 0.49 -5.96
CA MET A 229 -22.86 0.04 -4.97
C MET A 229 -21.55 -0.33 -5.69
N SER A 230 -20.42 -0.20 -5.01
CA SER A 230 -19.15 -0.61 -5.57
C SER A 230 -18.21 -1.17 -4.52
N VAL A 231 -17.48 -2.22 -4.89
CA VAL A 231 -16.27 -2.61 -4.16
C VAL A 231 -15.31 -1.42 -4.14
N THR A 232 -14.65 -1.20 -3.00
CA THR A 232 -13.75 -0.07 -2.78
C THR A 232 -12.88 -0.30 -1.55
N SER A 233 -11.97 0.63 -1.27
CA SER A 233 -11.37 0.77 0.05
C SER A 233 -12.06 1.89 0.84
N PRO A 234 -12.15 1.81 2.18
CA PRO A 234 -12.81 2.82 2.99
C PRO A 234 -12.25 4.22 2.76
N GLY A 235 -10.93 4.35 2.69
CA GLY A 235 -10.24 5.63 2.50
C GLY A 235 -10.70 6.40 1.26
N ARG A 236 -11.05 5.73 0.17
CA ARG A 236 -11.49 6.40 -1.07
C ARG A 236 -12.81 7.15 -0.87
N LEU A 237 -13.77 6.53 -0.20
CA LEU A 237 -15.09 7.14 0.02
C LEU A 237 -15.09 8.16 1.15
N LEU A 238 -14.36 7.87 2.24
CA LEU A 238 -14.31 8.75 3.40
C LEU A 238 -13.55 10.05 3.09
N VAL A 239 -12.50 9.98 2.26
CA VAL A 239 -11.82 11.17 1.74
C VAL A 239 -12.76 11.98 0.84
N ALA A 240 -13.50 11.34 -0.07
CA ALA A 240 -14.48 12.04 -0.91
C ALA A 240 -15.62 12.69 -0.07
N ASN A 241 -16.07 12.05 1.02
CA ASN A 241 -17.01 12.66 1.94
C ASN A 241 -16.45 13.94 2.55
N ARG A 242 -15.20 13.92 3.01
CA ARG A 242 -14.56 15.06 3.65
C ARG A 242 -14.26 16.20 2.67
N GLU A 243 -13.76 15.87 1.49
CA GLU A 243 -13.28 16.86 0.53
C GLU A 243 -14.40 17.40 -0.38
N GLU A 244 -15.40 16.58 -0.69
CA GLU A 244 -16.48 16.91 -1.63
C GLU A 244 -17.87 17.01 -0.97
N GLY A 245 -17.97 16.86 0.34
CA GLY A 245 -19.27 16.91 1.06
C GLY A 245 -20.22 15.78 0.67
N ARG A 246 -19.69 14.58 0.33
CA ARG A 246 -20.50 13.42 -0.02
C ARG A 246 -21.07 12.73 1.21
N ASN A 247 -22.07 11.86 0.97
CA ASN A 247 -22.65 11.01 2.01
C ASN A 247 -22.48 9.52 1.65
N PHE A 248 -21.24 9.15 1.26
CA PHE A 248 -20.94 7.76 1.03
C PHE A 248 -20.85 7.00 2.36
N LYS A 249 -21.35 5.77 2.35
CA LYS A 249 -21.21 4.83 3.47
C LYS A 249 -20.46 3.61 3.00
N VAL A 250 -19.67 3.04 3.91
CA VAL A 250 -18.98 1.76 3.72
C VAL A 250 -19.65 0.69 4.56
N VAL A 251 -19.60 -0.55 4.08
CA VAL A 251 -20.14 -1.72 4.77
C VAL A 251 -18.98 -2.60 5.18
N TRP A 252 -18.77 -2.73 6.50
CA TRP A 252 -17.67 -3.47 7.08
C TRP A 252 -17.90 -4.97 7.19
N ASP A 253 -19.16 -5.42 7.13
CA ASP A 253 -19.50 -6.84 7.21
C ASP A 253 -18.87 -7.62 6.04
N GLY A 254 -18.07 -8.63 6.36
CA GLY A 254 -17.33 -9.41 5.37
C GLY A 254 -16.26 -8.61 4.60
N ASN A 255 -15.69 -7.57 5.21
CA ASN A 255 -14.54 -6.91 4.59
C ASN A 255 -13.31 -7.84 4.57
N ILE A 256 -12.46 -7.66 3.58
CA ILE A 256 -11.18 -8.39 3.49
C ILE A 256 -10.07 -7.42 3.84
N TYR A 257 -9.27 -7.73 4.86
CA TYR A 257 -8.15 -6.89 5.26
C TYR A 257 -6.80 -7.57 5.01
N ALA A 258 -5.78 -6.74 4.80
CA ALA A 258 -4.39 -7.16 4.70
C ALA A 258 -3.45 -6.05 5.18
N VAL A 259 -2.18 -6.40 5.29
CA VAL A 259 -1.11 -5.47 5.65
C VAL A 259 -0.24 -5.23 4.42
N ASP A 260 0.03 -3.97 4.12
CA ASP A 260 1.13 -3.59 3.23
C ASP A 260 2.41 -3.46 4.04
N PHE A 261 3.53 -3.63 3.39
CA PHE A 261 4.84 -3.64 4.05
C PHE A 261 5.80 -2.64 3.42
N TRP A 262 6.62 -2.02 4.26
CA TRP A 262 7.84 -1.38 3.81
C TRP A 262 8.95 -2.40 3.76
N VAL A 263 9.59 -2.53 2.61
CA VAL A 263 10.76 -3.37 2.36
C VAL A 263 11.94 -2.52 1.87
N ILE A 264 13.16 -3.00 2.09
CA ILE A 264 14.38 -2.41 1.52
C ILE A 264 14.87 -3.36 0.44
N LEU A 265 15.03 -2.87 -0.79
CA LEU A 265 15.53 -3.69 -1.89
C LEU A 265 16.98 -4.14 -1.62
N LYS A 266 17.22 -5.43 -1.87
CA LYS A 266 18.57 -6.01 -1.81
C LYS A 266 19.51 -5.30 -2.76
N GLY A 267 20.71 -4.96 -2.28
CA GLY A 267 21.69 -4.24 -3.07
C GLY A 267 21.52 -2.71 -3.08
N SER A 268 20.54 -2.15 -2.39
CA SER A 268 20.47 -0.70 -2.17
C SER A 268 21.75 -0.18 -1.54
N ARG A 269 22.42 0.77 -2.21
CA ARG A 269 23.63 1.43 -1.71
C ARG A 269 23.33 2.40 -0.56
N ARG A 270 22.05 2.65 -0.26
CA ARG A 270 21.54 3.58 0.75
C ARG A 270 20.79 2.87 1.87
N LYS A 271 21.10 1.59 2.10
CA LYS A 271 20.45 0.73 3.12
C LYS A 271 20.33 1.41 4.48
N SER A 272 21.40 2.07 4.97
CA SER A 272 21.36 2.77 6.27
C SER A 272 20.37 3.95 6.28
N GLN A 273 20.27 4.69 5.16
CA GLN A 273 19.32 5.79 5.02
C GLN A 273 17.89 5.24 4.87
N ALA A 274 17.71 4.12 4.15
CA ALA A 274 16.45 3.43 4.00
C ALA A 274 15.90 2.95 5.36
N LEU A 275 16.77 2.30 6.17
CA LEU A 275 16.39 1.89 7.52
C LEU A 275 16.01 3.11 8.39
N ARG A 276 16.78 4.21 8.28
CA ARG A 276 16.47 5.45 9.01
C ARG A 276 15.13 6.05 8.63
N LEU A 277 14.75 5.97 7.35
CA LEU A 277 13.41 6.38 6.91
C LEU A 277 12.33 5.49 7.52
N ILE A 278 12.50 4.17 7.47
CA ILE A 278 11.55 3.23 8.07
C ILE A 278 11.43 3.47 9.58
N GLN A 279 12.54 3.62 10.29
CA GLN A 279 12.54 3.97 11.72
C GLN A 279 11.74 5.24 12.01
N TYR A 280 11.94 6.28 11.22
CA TYR A 280 11.22 7.55 11.37
C TYR A 280 9.72 7.37 11.17
N MET A 281 9.32 6.67 10.11
CA MET A 281 7.91 6.40 9.79
C MET A 281 7.21 5.56 10.87
N LYS A 282 7.96 4.67 11.54
CA LYS A 282 7.41 3.71 12.52
C LYS A 282 7.50 4.19 13.98
N GLN A 283 7.99 5.39 14.25
CA GLN A 283 7.82 6.04 15.54
C GLN A 283 6.33 6.26 15.81
N PRO A 284 5.84 5.96 17.04
CA PRO A 284 4.41 6.03 17.34
C PRO A 284 3.73 7.34 16.96
N GLU A 285 4.39 8.47 17.27
CA GLU A 285 3.89 9.82 16.97
C GLU A 285 3.86 10.14 15.48
N HIS A 286 4.76 9.55 14.69
CA HIS A 286 4.79 9.76 13.25
C HIS A 286 3.77 8.86 12.56
N GLU A 287 3.72 7.57 12.92
CA GLU A 287 2.76 6.65 12.33
C GLU A 287 1.31 7.07 12.61
N ALA A 288 1.04 7.55 13.83
CA ALA A 288 -0.30 8.05 14.18
C ALA A 288 -0.79 9.19 13.28
N ARG A 289 0.12 10.02 12.76
CA ARG A 289 -0.26 11.09 11.82
C ARG A 289 -0.93 10.59 10.54
N LEU A 290 -0.58 9.38 10.10
CA LEU A 290 -1.15 8.82 8.85
C LEU A 290 -2.67 8.74 8.92
N ALA A 291 -3.24 8.40 10.07
CA ALA A 291 -4.68 8.28 10.27
C ALA A 291 -5.44 9.61 10.08
N HIS A 292 -4.79 10.76 10.21
CA HIS A 292 -5.41 12.06 9.94
C HIS A 292 -5.58 12.34 8.43
N PHE A 293 -4.75 11.73 7.60
CA PHE A 293 -4.76 11.96 6.14
C PHE A 293 -5.57 10.89 5.41
N ILE A 294 -5.49 9.65 5.87
CA ILE A 294 -6.19 8.52 5.26
C ILE A 294 -6.70 7.56 6.34
N PRO A 295 -7.98 7.13 6.27
CA PRO A 295 -8.52 6.10 7.14
C PRO A 295 -7.83 4.75 6.85
N THR A 296 -6.84 4.42 7.65
CA THR A 296 -6.04 3.20 7.53
C THR A 296 -5.73 2.66 8.92
N GLY A 297 -5.51 1.36 9.04
CA GLY A 297 -5.00 0.77 10.26
C GLY A 297 -3.49 1.00 10.37
N LEU A 298 -3.02 1.12 11.60
CA LEU A 298 -1.61 1.30 11.94
C LEU A 298 -1.00 -0.03 12.38
N SER A 299 0.31 -0.12 12.31
CA SER A 299 1.06 -1.32 12.70
C SER A 299 1.70 -1.23 14.09
N ASN A 300 2.07 -0.04 14.55
CA ASN A 300 2.68 0.17 15.86
C ASN A 300 1.60 0.23 16.95
N ARG A 301 1.73 -0.60 17.99
CA ARG A 301 0.75 -0.70 19.10
C ARG A 301 0.56 0.60 19.87
N GLN A 302 1.64 1.37 20.07
CA GLN A 302 1.56 2.65 20.78
C GLN A 302 0.88 3.72 19.91
N ALA A 303 1.15 3.72 18.59
CA ALA A 303 0.43 4.59 17.66
C ALA A 303 -1.06 4.30 17.66
N ILE A 304 -1.46 3.01 17.62
CA ILE A 304 -2.87 2.59 17.70
C ILE A 304 -3.50 3.06 19.02
N ALA A 305 -2.84 2.82 20.15
CA ALA A 305 -3.35 3.19 21.48
C ALA A 305 -3.50 4.72 21.66
N GLY A 306 -2.67 5.50 20.97
CA GLY A 306 -2.70 6.97 21.02
C GLY A 306 -3.68 7.63 20.06
N LEU A 307 -4.33 6.87 19.17
CA LEU A 307 -5.31 7.45 18.25
C LEU A 307 -6.58 7.95 18.95
N GLU A 308 -7.03 9.10 18.54
CA GLU A 308 -8.35 9.60 18.95
C GLU A 308 -9.48 8.64 18.53
N PRO A 309 -10.48 8.37 19.39
CA PRO A 309 -11.56 7.44 19.07
C PRO A 309 -12.26 7.73 17.73
N ALA A 310 -12.42 9.01 17.38
CA ALA A 310 -13.02 9.41 16.11
C ALA A 310 -12.24 8.95 14.88
N LEU A 311 -10.93 8.87 14.97
CA LEU A 311 -10.07 8.36 13.88
C LEU A 311 -10.06 6.83 13.81
N GLN A 312 -10.36 6.16 14.92
CA GLN A 312 -10.38 4.69 14.95
C GLN A 312 -11.62 4.09 14.31
N VAL A 313 -12.78 4.78 14.36
CA VAL A 313 -14.09 4.25 13.95
C VAL A 313 -14.07 3.68 12.52
N ASP A 314 -13.44 4.40 11.61
CA ASP A 314 -13.41 4.08 10.18
C ASP A 314 -12.10 3.39 9.73
N THR A 315 -11.35 2.81 10.67
CA THR A 315 -10.11 2.10 10.32
C THR A 315 -10.33 0.59 10.18
N PRO A 316 -9.60 -0.08 9.27
CA PRO A 316 -9.60 -1.54 9.16
C PRO A 316 -9.18 -2.26 10.44
N SER A 317 -8.36 -1.63 11.28
CA SER A 317 -7.88 -2.21 12.55
C SER A 317 -8.83 -2.03 13.73
N ASN A 318 -9.98 -1.34 13.55
CA ASN A 318 -10.98 -1.22 14.62
C ASN A 318 -11.54 -2.60 14.95
N PRO A 319 -11.58 -3.01 16.24
CA PRO A 319 -12.11 -4.31 16.65
C PRO A 319 -13.53 -4.59 16.16
N ASN A 320 -14.40 -3.58 16.09
CA ASN A 320 -15.77 -3.74 15.57
C ASN A 320 -15.77 -4.05 14.06
N ASN A 321 -14.85 -3.46 13.30
CA ASN A 321 -14.75 -3.66 11.87
C ASN A 321 -14.09 -5.00 11.53
N LEU A 322 -13.34 -5.59 12.48
CA LEU A 322 -12.70 -6.90 12.33
C LEU A 322 -13.61 -8.07 12.71
N GLN A 323 -14.74 -7.87 13.41
CA GLN A 323 -15.58 -8.96 13.91
C GLN A 323 -16.03 -9.94 12.84
N GLN A 324 -16.34 -9.45 11.64
CA GLN A 324 -16.79 -10.25 10.49
C GLN A 324 -15.81 -10.11 9.31
N ALA A 325 -14.58 -9.67 9.58
CA ALA A 325 -13.57 -9.49 8.54
C ALA A 325 -12.93 -10.83 8.15
N VAL A 326 -12.44 -10.89 6.93
CA VAL A 326 -11.60 -11.97 6.41
C VAL A 326 -10.17 -11.45 6.31
N GLU A 327 -9.24 -12.13 6.95
CA GLU A 327 -7.83 -11.90 6.66
C GLU A 327 -7.50 -12.46 5.28
N LEU A 328 -6.83 -11.66 4.45
CA LEU A 328 -6.40 -12.11 3.13
C LEU A 328 -5.40 -13.26 3.28
N ASP A 329 -5.73 -14.43 2.74
CA ASP A 329 -4.82 -15.58 2.69
C ASP A 329 -3.83 -15.37 1.53
N ALA A 330 -2.73 -14.72 1.85
CA ALA A 330 -1.68 -14.43 0.88
C ALA A 330 -1.08 -15.69 0.27
N GLN A 331 -0.92 -16.76 1.06
CA GLN A 331 -0.37 -18.01 0.57
C GLN A 331 -1.30 -18.64 -0.47
N PHE A 332 -2.61 -18.61 -0.24
CA PHE A 332 -3.60 -19.06 -1.22
C PHE A 332 -3.43 -18.30 -2.55
N TRP A 333 -3.31 -16.97 -2.49
CA TRP A 333 -3.18 -16.16 -3.70
C TRP A 333 -1.83 -16.34 -4.38
N VAL A 334 -0.74 -16.51 -3.66
CA VAL A 334 0.57 -16.87 -4.24
C VAL A 334 0.48 -18.18 -5.03
N GLU A 335 -0.24 -19.16 -4.52
CA GLU A 335 -0.36 -20.49 -5.16
C GLU A 335 -1.34 -20.49 -6.34
N HIS A 336 -2.43 -19.74 -6.28
CA HIS A 336 -3.56 -19.90 -7.20
C HIS A 336 -3.81 -18.69 -8.11
N TYR A 337 -3.13 -17.55 -7.90
CA TYR A 337 -3.43 -16.30 -8.62
C TYR A 337 -3.38 -16.45 -10.14
N GLY A 338 -2.34 -17.09 -10.67
CA GLY A 338 -2.17 -17.25 -12.11
C GLY A 338 -3.25 -18.13 -12.75
N GLU A 339 -3.64 -19.22 -12.09
CA GLU A 339 -4.71 -20.11 -12.56
C GLU A 339 -6.07 -19.42 -12.51
N LEU A 340 -6.41 -18.86 -11.35
CA LEU A 340 -7.71 -18.21 -11.14
C LEU A 340 -7.86 -16.96 -12.00
N THR A 341 -6.79 -16.23 -12.31
CA THR A 341 -6.82 -15.10 -13.23
C THR A 341 -7.14 -15.56 -14.64
N ARG A 342 -6.48 -16.60 -15.17
CA ARG A 342 -6.81 -17.16 -16.50
C ARG A 342 -8.26 -17.63 -16.57
N ARG A 343 -8.72 -18.32 -15.53
CA ARG A 343 -10.12 -18.78 -15.43
C ARG A 343 -11.10 -17.61 -15.39
N PHE A 344 -10.81 -16.57 -14.62
CA PHE A 344 -11.64 -15.37 -14.49
C PHE A 344 -11.73 -14.61 -15.81
N GLU A 345 -10.62 -14.39 -16.50
CA GLU A 345 -10.62 -13.71 -17.80
C GLU A 345 -11.38 -14.52 -18.88
N ALA A 346 -11.19 -15.84 -18.90
CA ALA A 346 -11.96 -16.71 -19.79
C ALA A 346 -13.47 -16.68 -19.48
N TRP A 347 -13.84 -16.67 -18.21
CA TRP A 347 -15.22 -16.52 -17.76
C TRP A 347 -15.79 -15.16 -18.19
N LEU A 348 -15.05 -14.07 -17.92
CA LEU A 348 -15.49 -12.71 -18.22
C LEU A 348 -15.67 -12.45 -19.72
N ALA A 349 -14.83 -13.05 -20.56
CA ALA A 349 -14.93 -12.94 -22.02
C ALA A 349 -16.24 -13.53 -22.59
N ASN A 350 -16.98 -14.33 -21.81
CA ASN A 350 -18.25 -14.95 -22.19
C ASN A 350 -19.47 -14.26 -21.54
N LYS A 351 -19.30 -13.09 -20.92
CA LYS A 351 -20.35 -12.30 -20.28
C LYS A 351 -20.56 -10.97 -20.96
#